data_d5d42ef4a79ab0715bfc9cc276b259fe
#
_entry.id   d5d42ef4a79ab0715bfc9cc276b259fe
#
_cell.length_a   1.000
_cell.length_b   1.000
_cell.length_c   1.000
_cell.angle_alpha   90.00
_cell.angle_beta   90.00
_cell.angle_gamma   90.00
#
_symmetry.space_group_name_H-M   'P 1'
#
loop_
_entity.id
_entity.type
_entity.pdbx_description
1 polymer ?
#
loop_
_entity_poly.entity_id
_entity_poly.type
_entity_poly.pdbx_seq_one_letter_code
_entity_poly.pdbx_strand_id
1 'polypeptide(L)'
;MADHSASTANFSANSATRIEVYGWTANGIESRQCATLAEATGLLPRFRCAWIDMEGIQPADCAMHLEDTIGLTPLGSDTLIEGVRRPGADDFGQITIVTMRSHSASSGVEFIDFLIAPNLLVTIQEKTGGDSFGAVRERLRLPTPHLMRADENMIFLLLARAICEGFGPLLREYNDNLEKFERVLMQRPDASMLDRIHEHRRQLLFIRQGLAPLYQALSSLHGPSVRSNSTSQDVYARLAALRELQDETGALLDVVEFQKDSAQHLLDIYLNAAS
;
A
#
# COMPACT_ATOMS: atom_id res chain seq x y z
N MET A 1 -31.43 -31.15 14.01
CA MET A 1 -31.35 -29.84 14.65
C MET A 1 -29.95 -29.72 15.20
N ALA A 2 -29.05 -29.16 14.43
CA ALA A 2 -27.66 -28.90 14.84
C ALA A 2 -27.59 -27.40 15.09
N ASP A 3 -27.22 -27.10 16.32
CA ASP A 3 -27.09 -25.78 16.88
C ASP A 3 -25.84 -25.10 16.27
N HIS A 4 -26.05 -24.17 15.36
CA HIS A 4 -25.01 -23.29 14.86
C HIS A 4 -24.91 -22.10 15.83
N SER A 5 -24.28 -22.31 16.97
CA SER A 5 -23.80 -21.22 17.80
C SER A 5 -22.72 -20.47 17.02
N ALA A 6 -23.10 -19.30 16.49
CA ALA A 6 -22.20 -18.33 15.88
C ALA A 6 -21.08 -17.99 16.87
N SER A 7 -19.92 -18.52 16.64
CA SER A 7 -18.68 -18.08 17.28
C SER A 7 -18.34 -16.71 16.71
N THR A 8 -18.86 -15.65 17.33
CA THR A 8 -18.34 -14.30 17.16
C THR A 8 -16.91 -14.32 17.69
N ALA A 9 -15.95 -14.49 16.79
CA ALA A 9 -14.54 -14.34 17.08
C ALA A 9 -14.31 -12.88 17.50
N ASN A 10 -14.41 -12.62 18.79
CA ASN A 10 -13.93 -11.38 19.41
C ASN A 10 -12.40 -11.39 19.30
N PHE A 11 -11.89 -10.82 18.22
CA PHE A 11 -10.48 -10.54 18.06
C PHE A 11 -10.11 -9.50 19.12
N SER A 12 -9.64 -9.98 20.28
CA SER A 12 -9.03 -9.13 21.31
C SER A 12 -7.66 -8.71 20.81
N ALA A 13 -7.46 -7.42 20.58
CA ALA A 13 -6.18 -6.84 20.22
C ALA A 13 -5.11 -7.33 21.21
N ASN A 14 -4.15 -8.10 20.70
CA ASN A 14 -2.90 -8.35 21.40
C ASN A 14 -2.18 -7.00 21.54
N SER A 15 -1.31 -6.78 22.52
CA SER A 15 -0.69 -5.49 22.85
C SER A 15 0.10 -4.80 21.71
N ALA A 16 0.16 -5.43 20.54
CA ALA A 16 0.83 -4.97 19.34
C ALA A 16 -0.14 -4.58 18.18
N THR A 17 -1.44 -4.84 18.30
CA THR A 17 -2.43 -4.58 17.24
C THR A 17 -3.07 -3.21 17.42
N ARG A 18 -3.19 -2.43 16.33
CA ARG A 18 -3.88 -1.14 16.33
C ARG A 18 -5.00 -1.14 15.31
N ILE A 19 -6.21 -0.73 15.75
CA ILE A 19 -7.35 -0.48 14.88
C ILE A 19 -7.81 0.95 15.14
N GLU A 20 -7.77 1.80 14.13
CA GLU A 20 -8.19 3.18 14.21
C GLU A 20 -9.15 3.51 13.07
N VAL A 21 -10.25 4.21 13.39
CA VAL A 21 -11.25 4.64 12.41
C VAL A 21 -11.13 6.14 12.21
N TYR A 22 -11.00 6.56 10.98
CA TYR A 22 -11.11 7.95 10.55
C TYR A 22 -12.45 8.13 9.84
N GLY A 23 -13.34 8.94 10.38
CA GLY A 23 -14.70 9.11 9.87
C GLY A 23 -14.97 10.55 9.43
N TRP A 24 -15.46 10.70 8.21
CA TRP A 24 -15.85 11.99 7.63
C TRP A 24 -17.28 12.33 8.02
N THR A 25 -17.44 13.43 8.74
CA THR A 25 -18.72 13.99 9.18
C THR A 25 -18.98 15.35 8.50
N ALA A 26 -20.16 15.92 8.70
CA ALA A 26 -20.45 17.28 8.21
C ALA A 26 -19.55 18.35 8.86
N ASN A 27 -19.02 18.09 10.05
CA ASN A 27 -18.30 19.07 10.87
C ASN A 27 -16.77 18.89 10.81
N GLY A 28 -16.26 17.77 10.29
CA GLY A 28 -14.84 17.47 10.28
C GLY A 28 -14.53 16.00 10.05
N ILE A 29 -13.27 15.67 10.27
CA ILE A 29 -12.79 14.30 10.30
C ILE A 29 -12.57 13.94 11.77
N GLU A 30 -13.21 12.88 12.22
CA GLU A 30 -13.07 12.34 13.57
C GLU A 30 -12.19 11.09 13.52
N SER A 31 -11.30 10.92 14.50
CA SER A 31 -10.57 9.66 14.66
C SER A 31 -10.93 8.98 15.96
N ARG A 32 -11.01 7.64 15.94
CA ARG A 32 -11.28 6.83 17.11
C ARG A 32 -10.50 5.53 17.07
N GLN A 33 -9.75 5.26 18.12
CA GLN A 33 -9.13 3.97 18.34
C GLN A 33 -10.17 2.96 18.84
N CYS A 34 -10.18 1.78 18.26
CA CYS A 34 -11.10 0.69 18.57
C CYS A 34 -10.34 -0.52 19.11
N ALA A 35 -10.97 -1.23 20.03
CA ALA A 35 -10.40 -2.45 20.59
C ALA A 35 -10.59 -3.67 19.64
N THR A 36 -11.64 -3.63 18.83
CA THR A 36 -12.01 -4.74 17.91
C THR A 36 -12.47 -4.19 16.57
N LEU A 37 -12.41 -5.04 15.53
CA LEU A 37 -12.95 -4.72 14.23
C LEU A 37 -14.49 -4.55 14.27
N ALA A 38 -15.19 -5.31 15.13
CA ALA A 38 -16.63 -5.16 15.33
C ALA A 38 -17.00 -3.78 15.90
N GLU A 39 -16.20 -3.23 16.81
CA GLU A 39 -16.38 -1.86 17.29
C GLU A 39 -16.17 -0.85 16.15
N ALA A 40 -15.10 -1.04 15.35
CA ALA A 40 -14.78 -0.18 14.22
C ALA A 40 -15.91 -0.15 13.17
N THR A 41 -16.40 -1.33 12.75
CA THR A 41 -17.50 -1.45 11.77
C THR A 41 -18.82 -0.94 12.32
N GLY A 42 -19.07 -1.06 13.63
CA GLY A 42 -20.23 -0.50 14.31
C GLY A 42 -20.32 1.03 14.26
N LEU A 43 -19.20 1.72 14.02
CA LEU A 43 -19.16 3.18 13.89
C LEU A 43 -19.54 3.68 12.48
N LEU A 44 -19.42 2.84 11.44
CA LEU A 44 -19.59 3.23 10.04
C LEU A 44 -20.88 4.00 9.73
N PRO A 45 -22.06 3.63 10.28
CA PRO A 45 -23.30 4.36 10.00
C PRO A 45 -23.30 5.85 10.41
N ARG A 46 -22.34 6.27 11.22
CA ARG A 46 -22.20 7.67 11.69
C ARG A 46 -21.47 8.56 10.68
N PHE A 47 -20.80 7.98 9.70
CA PHE A 47 -19.89 8.66 8.80
C PHE A 47 -20.40 8.65 7.37
N ARG A 48 -20.16 9.74 6.65
CA ARG A 48 -20.40 9.82 5.21
C ARG A 48 -19.42 8.93 4.42
N CYS A 49 -18.19 8.87 4.90
CA CYS A 49 -17.10 8.04 4.42
C CYS A 49 -16.21 7.69 5.61
N ALA A 50 -15.58 6.53 5.59
CA ALA A 50 -14.67 6.11 6.65
C ALA A 50 -13.43 5.43 6.10
N TRP A 51 -12.34 5.54 6.86
CA TRP A 51 -11.14 4.74 6.69
C TRP A 51 -10.89 3.97 7.99
N ILE A 52 -10.86 2.65 7.92
CA ILE A 52 -10.43 1.76 9.00
C ILE A 52 -8.97 1.40 8.76
N ASP A 53 -8.08 1.83 9.64
CA ASP A 53 -6.65 1.56 9.60
C ASP A 53 -6.30 0.45 10.60
N MET A 54 -5.82 -0.68 10.08
CA MET A 54 -5.48 -1.85 10.89
C MET A 54 -3.99 -2.17 10.77
N GLU A 55 -3.29 -2.22 11.89
CA GLU A 55 -1.89 -2.60 11.99
C GLU A 55 -1.69 -3.82 12.88
N GLY A 56 -0.77 -4.71 12.51
CA GLY A 56 -0.44 -5.92 13.24
C GLY A 56 -1.53 -6.99 13.14
N ILE A 57 -2.31 -7.00 12.05
CA ILE A 57 -3.39 -7.95 11.81
C ILE A 57 -3.08 -8.75 10.56
N GLN A 58 -3.23 -10.06 10.63
CA GLN A 58 -3.16 -10.89 9.44
C GLN A 58 -4.49 -10.78 8.67
N PRO A 59 -4.46 -10.61 7.33
CA PRO A 59 -5.69 -10.50 6.55
C PRO A 59 -6.65 -11.68 6.73
N ALA A 60 -6.13 -12.89 6.88
CA ALA A 60 -6.92 -14.09 7.13
C ALA A 60 -7.76 -13.97 8.43
N ASP A 61 -7.25 -13.25 9.43
CA ASP A 61 -7.93 -13.13 10.73
C ASP A 61 -9.15 -12.23 10.68
N CYS A 62 -9.24 -11.32 9.73
CA CYS A 62 -10.35 -10.37 9.58
C CYS A 62 -11.26 -10.68 8.38
N ALA A 63 -10.87 -11.57 7.47
CA ALA A 63 -11.59 -11.84 6.22
C ALA A 63 -13.06 -12.20 6.45
N MET A 64 -13.37 -13.13 7.35
CA MET A 64 -14.75 -13.52 7.67
C MET A 64 -15.58 -12.36 8.22
N HIS A 65 -14.99 -11.53 9.10
CA HIS A 65 -15.72 -10.38 9.64
C HIS A 65 -16.02 -9.34 8.55
N LEU A 66 -15.10 -9.14 7.61
CA LEU A 66 -15.27 -8.24 6.47
C LEU A 66 -16.30 -8.79 5.48
N GLU A 67 -16.37 -10.13 5.28
CA GLU A 67 -17.41 -10.78 4.50
C GLU A 67 -18.81 -10.47 5.07
N ASP A 68 -18.99 -10.66 6.37
CA ASP A 68 -20.26 -10.44 7.05
C ASP A 68 -20.68 -8.96 7.13
N THR A 69 -19.72 -8.03 7.27
CA THR A 69 -20.02 -6.64 7.62
C THR A 69 -20.00 -5.67 6.45
N ILE A 70 -19.12 -5.89 5.46
CA ILE A 70 -19.01 -5.02 4.29
C ILE A 70 -19.41 -5.69 2.99
N GLY A 71 -19.81 -6.97 3.04
CA GLY A 71 -20.25 -7.73 1.88
C GLY A 71 -19.09 -8.13 0.96
N LEU A 72 -17.92 -8.39 1.52
CA LEU A 72 -16.83 -9.00 0.76
C LEU A 72 -17.28 -10.36 0.25
N THR A 73 -17.05 -10.65 -1.03
CA THR A 73 -17.44 -11.94 -1.60
C THR A 73 -16.56 -13.06 -1.06
N PRO A 74 -17.03 -14.33 -1.02
CA PRO A 74 -16.19 -15.47 -0.62
C PRO A 74 -14.87 -15.53 -1.40
N LEU A 75 -14.88 -15.25 -2.70
CA LEU A 75 -13.67 -15.19 -3.52
C LEU A 75 -12.71 -14.06 -3.09
N GLY A 76 -13.26 -12.91 -2.68
CA GLY A 76 -12.47 -11.82 -2.11
C GLY A 76 -11.87 -12.19 -0.75
N SER A 77 -12.64 -12.92 0.08
CA SER A 77 -12.12 -13.46 1.35
C SER A 77 -11.01 -14.47 1.12
N ASP A 78 -11.17 -15.39 0.14
CA ASP A 78 -10.12 -16.34 -0.24
C ASP A 78 -8.84 -15.62 -0.68
N THR A 79 -8.97 -14.52 -1.43
CA THR A 79 -7.82 -13.68 -1.84
C THR A 79 -7.05 -13.11 -0.65
N LEU A 80 -7.74 -12.72 0.42
CA LEU A 80 -7.09 -12.25 1.66
C LEU A 80 -6.45 -13.39 2.47
N ILE A 81 -7.02 -14.60 2.40
CA ILE A 81 -6.58 -15.77 3.17
C ILE A 81 -5.42 -16.49 2.47
N GLU A 82 -5.42 -16.52 1.14
CA GLU A 82 -4.38 -17.21 0.37
C GLU A 82 -2.99 -16.60 0.63
N GLY A 83 -2.08 -17.43 1.16
CA GLY A 83 -0.76 -17.01 1.64
C GLY A 83 0.24 -16.51 0.58
N VAL A 84 -0.08 -16.57 -0.72
CA VAL A 84 0.77 -16.06 -1.80
C VAL A 84 0.24 -14.72 -2.26
N ARG A 85 0.53 -13.67 -1.49
CA ARG A 85 0.14 -12.30 -1.83
C ARG A 85 0.99 -11.77 -2.96
N ARG A 86 0.32 -11.18 -3.95
CA ARG A 86 0.97 -10.51 -5.08
C ARG A 86 0.47 -9.07 -5.16
N PRO A 87 1.36 -8.08 -5.33
CA PRO A 87 0.91 -6.73 -5.61
C PRO A 87 0.01 -6.72 -6.86
N GLY A 88 -1.11 -6.03 -6.78
CA GLY A 88 -2.08 -5.96 -7.87
C GLY A 88 -3.40 -5.36 -7.41
N ALA A 89 -4.38 -5.38 -8.30
CA ALA A 89 -5.75 -4.99 -7.99
C ALA A 89 -6.72 -6.02 -8.56
N ASP A 90 -7.63 -6.48 -7.72
CA ASP A 90 -8.66 -7.45 -8.04
C ASP A 90 -10.05 -6.85 -7.72
N ASP A 91 -11.00 -6.99 -8.66
CA ASP A 91 -12.34 -6.45 -8.53
C ASP A 91 -13.33 -7.56 -8.17
N PHE A 92 -14.02 -7.37 -7.05
CA PHE A 92 -15.05 -8.27 -6.52
C PHE A 92 -16.44 -7.61 -6.52
N GLY A 93 -16.73 -6.87 -7.55
CA GLY A 93 -18.01 -6.22 -7.80
C GLY A 93 -18.14 -4.85 -7.11
N GLN A 94 -18.51 -4.79 -5.84
CA GLN A 94 -18.58 -3.52 -5.11
C GLN A 94 -17.32 -3.21 -4.33
N ILE A 95 -16.43 -4.18 -4.17
CA ILE A 95 -15.19 -4.07 -3.43
C ILE A 95 -14.04 -4.36 -4.37
N THR A 96 -13.07 -3.45 -4.42
CA THR A 96 -11.80 -3.67 -5.09
C THR A 96 -10.73 -3.89 -4.01
N ILE A 97 -9.98 -4.99 -4.12
CA ILE A 97 -8.82 -5.24 -3.26
C ILE A 97 -7.58 -4.83 -4.03
N VAL A 98 -6.80 -3.92 -3.44
CA VAL A 98 -5.50 -3.52 -3.97
C VAL A 98 -4.43 -3.93 -2.97
N THR A 99 -3.52 -4.82 -3.39
CA THR A 99 -2.37 -5.23 -2.57
C THR A 99 -1.14 -4.47 -3.06
N MET A 100 -0.48 -3.76 -2.14
CA MET A 100 0.76 -3.03 -2.41
C MET A 100 1.90 -3.56 -1.56
N ARG A 101 3.13 -3.34 -2.02
CA ARG A 101 4.33 -3.46 -1.18
C ARG A 101 4.69 -2.09 -0.64
N SER A 102 4.93 -2.03 0.66
CA SER A 102 5.50 -0.89 1.33
C SER A 102 6.91 -1.21 1.79
N HIS A 103 7.76 -0.20 1.81
CA HIS A 103 9.08 -0.25 2.42
C HIS A 103 9.16 0.80 3.52
N SER A 104 9.51 0.35 4.71
CA SER A 104 9.78 1.22 5.85
C SER A 104 11.17 0.93 6.41
N ALA A 105 11.87 1.97 6.84
CA ALA A 105 13.19 1.84 7.48
C ALA A 105 13.14 1.01 8.78
N SER A 106 12.01 1.00 9.47
CA SER A 106 11.84 0.30 10.75
C SER A 106 11.33 -1.13 10.62
N SER A 107 10.39 -1.40 9.69
CA SER A 107 9.75 -2.72 9.53
C SER A 107 10.27 -3.49 8.30
N GLY A 108 11.10 -2.85 7.47
CA GLY A 108 11.53 -3.41 6.19
C GLY A 108 10.37 -3.44 5.19
N VAL A 109 10.24 -4.56 4.47
CA VAL A 109 9.18 -4.73 3.47
C VAL A 109 7.99 -5.45 4.07
N GLU A 110 6.79 -4.94 3.74
CA GLU A 110 5.52 -5.56 4.09
C GLU A 110 4.51 -5.44 2.95
N PHE A 111 3.46 -6.26 3.01
CA PHE A 111 2.29 -6.09 2.18
C PHE A 111 1.24 -5.29 2.92
N ILE A 112 0.59 -4.39 2.20
CA ILE A 112 -0.56 -3.63 2.67
C ILE A 112 -1.71 -3.91 1.72
N ASP A 113 -2.84 -4.38 2.27
CA ASP A 113 -4.06 -4.55 1.51
C ASP A 113 -4.99 -3.37 1.75
N PHE A 114 -5.55 -2.89 0.66
CA PHE A 114 -6.59 -1.88 0.61
C PHE A 114 -7.87 -2.53 0.11
N LEU A 115 -8.93 -2.46 0.91
CA LEU A 115 -10.27 -2.83 0.47
C LEU A 115 -11.05 -1.55 0.24
N ILE A 116 -11.33 -1.27 -1.02
CA ILE A 116 -12.05 -0.07 -1.46
C ILE A 116 -13.50 -0.48 -1.68
N ALA A 117 -14.39 -0.05 -0.79
CA ALA A 117 -15.82 -0.30 -0.83
C ALA A 117 -16.59 1.03 -0.86
N PRO A 118 -17.89 1.08 -1.24
CA PRO A 118 -18.65 2.32 -1.24
C PRO A 118 -18.64 3.02 0.13
N ASN A 119 -18.12 4.25 0.17
CA ASN A 119 -17.94 5.08 1.36
C ASN A 119 -17.03 4.48 2.45
N LEU A 120 -16.23 3.48 2.12
CA LEU A 120 -15.34 2.83 3.07
C LEU A 120 -14.02 2.45 2.41
N LEU A 121 -12.92 2.78 3.08
CA LEU A 121 -11.62 2.22 2.83
C LEU A 121 -11.17 1.42 4.06
N VAL A 122 -10.62 0.23 3.86
CA VAL A 122 -9.97 -0.55 4.91
C VAL A 122 -8.52 -0.77 4.50
N THR A 123 -7.58 -0.53 5.41
CA THR A 123 -6.17 -0.89 5.22
C THR A 123 -5.78 -1.96 6.22
N ILE A 124 -5.06 -2.99 5.75
CA ILE A 124 -4.58 -4.10 6.57
C ILE A 124 -3.06 -4.16 6.44
N GLN A 125 -2.35 -3.87 7.53
CA GLN A 125 -0.91 -3.93 7.65
C GLN A 125 -0.54 -5.07 8.61
N GLU A 126 0.28 -6.00 8.16
CA GLU A 126 0.66 -7.18 8.97
C GLU A 126 1.62 -6.83 10.10
N LYS A 127 2.46 -5.83 9.89
CA LYS A 127 3.50 -5.44 10.83
C LYS A 127 3.09 -4.23 11.63
N THR A 128 3.55 -4.17 12.86
CA THR A 128 3.46 -2.99 13.72
C THR A 128 4.73 -2.15 13.62
N GLY A 129 4.60 -0.83 13.69
CA GLY A 129 5.74 0.09 13.78
C GLY A 129 6.39 0.49 12.46
N GLY A 130 5.87 0.03 11.34
CA GLY A 130 6.25 0.50 10.00
C GLY A 130 5.31 1.56 9.49
N ASP A 131 5.26 2.74 10.12
CA ASP A 131 4.25 3.75 9.86
C ASP A 131 4.36 4.41 8.47
N SER A 132 3.83 3.73 7.44
CA SER A 132 3.74 4.29 6.08
C SER A 132 2.71 5.44 5.97
N PHE A 133 1.78 5.56 6.93
CA PHE A 133 0.65 6.48 6.84
C PHE A 133 0.68 7.64 7.84
N GLY A 134 1.72 7.77 8.67
CA GLY A 134 1.84 8.82 9.69
C GLY A 134 1.64 10.22 9.15
N ALA A 135 2.27 10.56 8.03
CA ALA A 135 2.11 11.85 7.39
C ALA A 135 0.68 12.12 6.91
N VAL A 136 -0.03 11.08 6.44
CA VAL A 136 -1.45 11.20 6.04
C VAL A 136 -2.32 11.40 7.26
N ARG A 137 -2.12 10.63 8.34
CA ARG A 137 -2.85 10.78 9.61
C ARG A 137 -2.69 12.19 10.18
N GLU A 138 -1.49 12.76 10.18
CA GLU A 138 -1.27 14.14 10.61
C GLU A 138 -2.05 15.17 9.76
N ARG A 139 -2.10 14.96 8.43
CA ARG A 139 -2.89 15.84 7.54
C ARG A 139 -4.40 15.75 7.79
N LEU A 140 -4.90 14.59 8.23
CA LEU A 140 -6.32 14.41 8.57
C LEU A 140 -6.73 15.13 9.88
N ARG A 141 -5.78 15.43 10.77
CA ARG A 141 -6.05 16.22 11.99
C ARG A 141 -6.39 17.68 11.70
N LEU A 142 -5.83 18.24 10.61
CA LEU A 142 -6.09 19.61 10.16
C LEU A 142 -6.49 19.58 8.68
N PRO A 143 -7.70 19.11 8.38
CA PRO A 143 -8.10 18.81 7.01
C PRO A 143 -8.33 20.08 6.20
N THR A 144 -7.81 20.08 4.97
CA THR A 144 -8.15 21.10 3.97
C THR A 144 -9.58 20.90 3.45
N PRO A 145 -10.20 21.91 2.79
CA PRO A 145 -11.52 21.74 2.18
C PRO A 145 -11.62 20.58 1.18
N HIS A 146 -10.53 20.23 0.51
CA HIS A 146 -10.47 19.04 -0.37
C HIS A 146 -10.51 17.74 0.43
N LEU A 147 -9.74 17.63 1.51
CA LEU A 147 -9.76 16.46 2.38
C LEU A 147 -11.12 16.27 3.05
N MET A 148 -11.79 17.37 3.41
CA MET A 148 -13.15 17.31 3.96
C MET A 148 -14.17 16.69 3.00
N ARG A 149 -13.94 16.75 1.69
CA ARG A 149 -14.82 16.17 0.66
C ARG A 149 -14.30 14.84 0.11
N ALA A 150 -13.17 14.35 0.61
CA ALA A 150 -12.58 13.10 0.14
C ALA A 150 -13.58 11.94 0.23
N ASP A 151 -13.59 11.11 -0.78
CA ASP A 151 -14.23 9.80 -0.82
C ASP A 151 -13.18 8.69 -0.59
N GLU A 152 -13.63 7.44 -0.54
CA GLU A 152 -12.77 6.27 -0.34
C GLU A 152 -11.65 6.18 -1.38
N ASN A 153 -11.93 6.55 -2.62
CA ASN A 153 -10.94 6.52 -3.70
C ASN A 153 -9.87 7.60 -3.52
N MET A 154 -10.25 8.82 -3.13
CA MET A 154 -9.29 9.88 -2.85
C MET A 154 -8.42 9.54 -1.64
N ILE A 155 -8.99 8.93 -0.61
CA ILE A 155 -8.24 8.47 0.57
C ILE A 155 -7.25 7.39 0.15
N PHE A 156 -7.67 6.41 -0.66
CA PHE A 156 -6.79 5.39 -1.22
C PHE A 156 -5.62 6.02 -1.99
N LEU A 157 -5.86 6.99 -2.89
CA LEU A 157 -4.80 7.64 -3.64
C LEU A 157 -3.80 8.38 -2.76
N LEU A 158 -4.25 9.02 -1.67
CA LEU A 158 -3.37 9.66 -0.70
C LEU A 158 -2.46 8.66 0.03
N LEU A 159 -3.01 7.52 0.43
CA LEU A 159 -2.26 6.46 1.11
C LEU A 159 -1.31 5.74 0.16
N ALA A 160 -1.75 5.42 -1.05
CA ALA A 160 -0.93 4.81 -2.09
C ALA A 160 0.26 5.70 -2.46
N ARG A 161 0.03 7.03 -2.54
CA ARG A 161 1.10 8.01 -2.75
C ARG A 161 2.13 7.98 -1.62
N ALA A 162 1.69 7.94 -0.37
CA ALA A 162 2.61 7.87 0.77
C ALA A 162 3.51 6.63 0.72
N ILE A 163 3.00 5.50 0.24
CA ILE A 163 3.80 4.29 -0.01
C ILE A 163 4.82 4.54 -1.13
N CYS A 164 4.41 5.13 -2.25
CA CYS A 164 5.32 5.43 -3.38
C CYS A 164 6.45 6.39 -2.95
N GLU A 165 6.12 7.43 -2.21
CA GLU A 165 7.10 8.39 -1.68
C GLU A 165 8.16 7.70 -0.79
N GLY A 166 7.81 6.61 -0.12
CA GLY A 166 8.73 5.80 0.68
C GLY A 166 9.87 5.14 -0.12
N PHE A 167 9.69 4.89 -1.42
CA PHE A 167 10.72 4.30 -2.28
C PHE A 167 11.78 5.31 -2.72
N GLY A 168 11.48 6.60 -2.74
CA GLY A 168 12.40 7.63 -3.20
C GLY A 168 13.74 7.67 -2.44
N PRO A 169 13.75 7.72 -1.10
CA PRO A 169 14.98 7.67 -0.30
C PRO A 169 15.79 6.39 -0.54
N LEU A 170 15.11 5.24 -0.63
CA LEU A 170 15.73 3.94 -0.87
C LEU A 170 16.44 3.89 -2.23
N LEU A 171 15.80 4.38 -3.28
CA LEU A 171 16.39 4.44 -4.62
C LEU A 171 17.57 5.42 -4.69
N ARG A 172 17.57 6.51 -3.93
CA ARG A 172 18.74 7.40 -3.79
C ARG A 172 19.91 6.68 -3.13
N GLU A 173 19.67 5.99 -2.02
CA GLU A 173 20.71 5.18 -1.36
C GLU A 173 21.31 4.14 -2.30
N TYR A 174 20.45 3.50 -3.12
CA TYR A 174 20.91 2.51 -4.11
C TYR A 174 21.75 3.14 -5.21
N ASN A 175 21.41 4.34 -5.67
CA ASN A 175 22.25 5.07 -6.62
C ASN A 175 23.64 5.37 -6.04
N ASP A 176 23.68 5.87 -4.79
CA ASP A 176 24.95 6.18 -4.09
C ASP A 176 25.82 4.92 -3.92
N ASN A 177 25.20 3.76 -3.74
CA ASN A 177 25.90 2.48 -3.65
C ASN A 177 26.47 2.05 -5.01
N LEU A 178 25.74 2.22 -6.10
CA LEU A 178 26.25 1.96 -7.46
C LEU A 178 27.48 2.81 -7.78
N GLU A 179 27.46 4.10 -7.45
CA GLU A 179 28.60 5.00 -7.62
C GLU A 179 29.83 4.57 -6.78
N LYS A 180 29.60 4.06 -5.58
CA LYS A 180 30.67 3.49 -4.74
C LYS A 180 31.23 2.21 -5.37
N PHE A 181 30.39 1.34 -5.91
CA PHE A 181 30.83 0.12 -6.58
C PHE A 181 31.68 0.44 -7.80
N GLU A 182 31.26 1.38 -8.63
CA GLU A 182 32.03 1.84 -9.79
C GLU A 182 33.44 2.34 -9.39
N ARG A 183 33.53 3.22 -8.39
CA ARG A 183 34.82 3.74 -7.90
C ARG A 183 35.75 2.65 -7.40
N VAL A 184 35.24 1.65 -6.70
CA VAL A 184 36.04 0.54 -6.18
C VAL A 184 36.50 -0.38 -7.31
N LEU A 185 35.62 -0.70 -8.28
CA LEU A 185 35.98 -1.51 -9.44
C LEU A 185 37.09 -0.90 -10.29
N MET A 186 37.10 0.44 -10.45
CA MET A 186 38.14 1.17 -11.18
C MET A 186 39.51 1.12 -10.49
N GLN A 187 39.55 0.93 -9.16
CA GLN A 187 40.79 0.91 -8.38
C GLN A 187 41.33 -0.50 -8.16
N ARG A 188 40.50 -1.41 -7.74
CA ARG A 188 40.81 -2.82 -7.45
C ARG A 188 39.56 -3.68 -7.52
N PRO A 189 39.38 -4.46 -8.59
CA PRO A 189 38.31 -5.44 -8.63
C PRO A 189 38.56 -6.52 -7.57
N ASP A 190 37.59 -6.67 -6.66
CA ASP A 190 37.58 -7.69 -5.61
C ASP A 190 36.39 -8.63 -5.81
N ALA A 191 36.58 -9.93 -5.55
CA ALA A 191 35.53 -10.95 -5.69
C ALA A 191 34.29 -10.65 -4.83
N SER A 192 34.44 -9.99 -3.69
CA SER A 192 33.31 -9.58 -2.83
C SER A 192 32.39 -8.55 -3.49
N MET A 193 32.88 -7.82 -4.50
CA MET A 193 32.08 -6.85 -5.26
C MET A 193 31.02 -7.53 -6.11
N LEU A 194 31.31 -8.71 -6.64
CA LEU A 194 30.35 -9.47 -7.44
C LEU A 194 29.08 -9.77 -6.62
N ASP A 195 29.25 -10.28 -5.40
CA ASP A 195 28.14 -10.61 -4.51
C ASP A 195 27.34 -9.36 -4.14
N ARG A 196 28.00 -8.24 -3.90
CA ARG A 196 27.35 -6.96 -3.56
C ARG A 196 26.53 -6.41 -4.72
N ILE A 197 27.05 -6.47 -5.94
CA ILE A 197 26.31 -6.03 -7.14
C ILE A 197 25.12 -6.95 -7.40
N HIS A 198 25.27 -8.28 -7.24
CA HIS A 198 24.18 -9.22 -7.38
C HIS A 198 23.08 -9.00 -6.31
N GLU A 199 23.47 -8.73 -5.07
CA GLU A 199 22.51 -8.39 -4.00
C GLU A 199 21.76 -7.12 -4.33
N HIS A 200 22.47 -6.09 -4.79
CA HIS A 200 21.87 -4.82 -5.20
C HIS A 200 20.84 -5.01 -6.33
N ARG A 201 21.17 -5.82 -7.34
CA ARG A 201 20.21 -6.18 -8.41
C ARG A 201 18.97 -6.91 -7.90
N ARG A 202 19.13 -7.83 -6.94
CA ARG A 202 17.98 -8.52 -6.33
C ARG A 202 17.06 -7.54 -5.63
N GLN A 203 17.61 -6.57 -4.92
CA GLN A 203 16.85 -5.53 -4.23
C GLN A 203 16.09 -4.62 -5.22
N LEU A 204 16.72 -4.21 -6.32
CA LEU A 204 16.04 -3.46 -7.39
C LEU A 204 14.91 -4.25 -8.04
N LEU A 205 15.11 -5.54 -8.33
CA LEU A 205 14.05 -6.41 -8.84
C LEU A 205 12.89 -6.54 -7.86
N PHE A 206 13.18 -6.56 -6.57
CA PHE A 206 12.17 -6.61 -5.53
C PHE A 206 11.32 -5.33 -5.49
N ILE A 207 11.95 -4.14 -5.61
CA ILE A 207 11.21 -2.87 -5.72
C ILE A 207 10.34 -2.86 -6.98
N ARG A 208 10.89 -3.28 -8.12
CA ARG A 208 10.15 -3.36 -9.37
C ARG A 208 8.90 -4.24 -9.25
N GLN A 209 9.02 -5.40 -8.59
CA GLN A 209 7.89 -6.30 -8.35
C GLN A 209 6.79 -5.68 -7.47
N GLY A 210 7.09 -4.65 -6.70
CA GLY A 210 6.09 -3.87 -5.96
C GLY A 210 5.45 -2.78 -6.82
N LEU A 211 6.26 -2.01 -7.54
CA LEU A 211 5.80 -0.83 -8.29
C LEU A 211 5.10 -1.16 -9.62
N ALA A 212 5.58 -2.18 -10.37
CA ALA A 212 5.02 -2.46 -11.69
C ALA A 212 3.55 -2.92 -11.66
N PRO A 213 3.13 -3.82 -10.76
CA PRO A 213 1.71 -4.15 -10.61
C PRO A 213 0.86 -2.98 -10.13
N LEU A 214 1.40 -2.11 -9.25
CA LEU A 214 0.71 -0.90 -8.83
C LEU A 214 0.46 0.03 -10.02
N TYR A 215 1.46 0.28 -10.86
CA TYR A 215 1.31 1.09 -12.07
C TYR A 215 0.20 0.54 -12.98
N GLN A 216 0.13 -0.78 -13.14
CA GLN A 216 -0.92 -1.44 -13.90
C GLN A 216 -2.29 -1.30 -13.23
N ALA A 217 -2.37 -1.48 -11.90
CA ALA A 217 -3.59 -1.32 -11.13
C ALA A 217 -4.15 0.10 -11.24
N LEU A 218 -3.28 1.12 -11.11
CA LEU A 218 -3.68 2.53 -11.30
C LEU A 218 -4.23 2.77 -12.70
N SER A 219 -3.69 2.10 -13.73
CA SER A 219 -4.22 2.21 -15.09
C SER A 219 -5.64 1.62 -15.21
N SER A 220 -5.95 0.54 -14.49
CA SER A 220 -7.29 -0.07 -14.51
C SER A 220 -8.33 0.74 -13.74
N LEU A 221 -7.93 1.54 -12.75
CA LEU A 221 -8.82 2.41 -11.97
C LEU A 221 -9.32 3.64 -12.75
N HIS A 222 -8.86 3.86 -13.97
CA HIS A 222 -9.37 4.92 -14.87
C HIS A 222 -10.78 4.64 -15.40
N GLY A 223 -11.33 3.46 -15.18
CA GLY A 223 -12.68 3.10 -15.59
C GLY A 223 -13.75 3.94 -14.87
N PRO A 224 -14.98 3.95 -15.42
CA PRO A 224 -16.08 4.76 -14.89
C PRO A 224 -16.73 4.11 -13.66
N SER A 225 -15.98 3.73 -12.65
CA SER A 225 -16.56 3.41 -11.35
C SER A 225 -17.07 4.69 -10.66
N VAL A 226 -17.87 5.45 -11.42
CA VAL A 226 -18.64 6.61 -10.96
C VAL A 226 -19.84 6.07 -10.19
N ARG A 227 -19.61 5.53 -9.02
CA ARG A 227 -20.68 5.09 -8.11
C ARG A 227 -20.83 6.02 -6.90
N SER A 228 -20.22 7.20 -6.93
CA SER A 228 -20.43 8.16 -5.86
C SER A 228 -21.31 9.32 -6.34
N ASN A 229 -22.11 9.88 -5.44
CA ASN A 229 -22.81 11.17 -5.60
C ASN A 229 -21.81 12.35 -5.70
N SER A 230 -20.64 12.10 -6.30
CA SER A 230 -19.55 13.07 -6.41
C SER A 230 -19.91 14.14 -7.43
N THR A 231 -19.59 15.39 -7.13
CA THR A 231 -19.71 16.47 -8.10
C THR A 231 -18.74 16.27 -9.25
N SER A 232 -19.01 16.88 -10.42
CA SER A 232 -18.06 16.84 -11.54
C SER A 232 -16.66 17.32 -11.13
N GLN A 233 -16.56 18.29 -10.23
CA GLN A 233 -15.30 18.82 -9.71
C GLN A 233 -14.52 17.77 -8.90
N ASP A 234 -15.20 16.98 -8.07
CA ASP A 234 -14.56 15.92 -7.27
C ASP A 234 -14.06 14.79 -8.18
N VAL A 235 -14.80 14.46 -9.24
CA VAL A 235 -14.38 13.48 -10.26
C VAL A 235 -13.11 13.96 -10.98
N TYR A 236 -13.05 15.24 -11.41
CA TYR A 236 -11.84 15.78 -12.04
C TYR A 236 -10.65 15.80 -11.09
N ALA A 237 -10.84 16.17 -9.83
CA ALA A 237 -9.76 16.16 -8.83
C ALA A 237 -9.21 14.75 -8.60
N ARG A 238 -10.08 13.74 -8.53
CA ARG A 238 -9.68 12.34 -8.39
C ARG A 238 -8.92 11.84 -9.61
N LEU A 239 -9.40 12.11 -10.83
CA LEU A 239 -8.70 11.72 -12.06
C LEU A 239 -7.34 12.40 -12.19
N ALA A 240 -7.21 13.66 -11.75
CA ALA A 240 -5.93 14.36 -11.72
C ALA A 240 -4.96 13.71 -10.73
N ALA A 241 -5.42 13.40 -9.51
CA ALA A 241 -4.62 12.74 -8.49
C ALA A 241 -4.19 11.31 -8.93
N LEU A 242 -5.09 10.58 -9.60
CA LEU A 242 -4.78 9.26 -10.14
C LEU A 242 -3.68 9.32 -11.22
N ARG A 243 -3.77 10.28 -12.15
CA ARG A 243 -2.74 10.49 -13.18
C ARG A 243 -1.40 10.89 -12.55
N GLU A 244 -1.42 11.83 -11.61
CA GLU A 244 -0.22 12.26 -10.90
C GLU A 244 0.47 11.07 -10.20
N LEU A 245 -0.28 10.23 -9.50
CA LEU A 245 0.28 9.03 -8.86
C LEU A 245 0.78 8.00 -9.87
N GLN A 246 0.10 7.84 -11.01
CA GLN A 246 0.54 6.97 -12.09
C GLN A 246 1.85 7.46 -12.71
N ASP A 247 1.97 8.77 -12.99
CA ASP A 247 3.18 9.38 -13.54
C ASP A 247 4.36 9.25 -12.54
N GLU A 248 4.11 9.48 -11.25
CA GLU A 248 5.10 9.33 -10.18
C GLU A 248 5.58 7.86 -10.05
N THR A 249 4.64 6.91 -10.09
CA THR A 249 4.98 5.47 -10.06
C THR A 249 5.78 5.07 -11.31
N GLY A 250 5.42 5.60 -12.48
CA GLY A 250 6.15 5.41 -13.73
C GLY A 250 7.58 5.92 -13.64
N ALA A 251 7.77 7.13 -13.12
CA ALA A 251 9.10 7.72 -12.93
C ALA A 251 9.98 6.89 -11.96
N LEU A 252 9.40 6.35 -10.89
CA LEU A 252 10.13 5.43 -10.00
C LEU A 252 10.54 4.14 -10.70
N LEU A 253 9.68 3.58 -11.56
CA LEU A 253 10.01 2.41 -12.36
C LEU A 253 11.16 2.68 -13.34
N ASP A 254 11.17 3.84 -13.99
CA ASP A 254 12.25 4.25 -14.90
C ASP A 254 13.59 4.33 -14.14
N VAL A 255 13.59 4.87 -12.92
CA VAL A 255 14.78 4.91 -12.06
C VAL A 255 15.25 3.50 -11.71
N VAL A 256 14.35 2.60 -11.36
CA VAL A 256 14.69 1.19 -11.06
C VAL A 256 15.32 0.50 -12.28
N GLU A 257 14.75 0.67 -13.48
CA GLU A 257 15.31 0.07 -14.69
C GLU A 257 16.69 0.65 -15.02
N PHE A 258 16.87 1.97 -14.92
CA PHE A 258 18.16 2.61 -15.10
C PHE A 258 19.22 2.08 -14.15
N GLN A 259 18.92 1.97 -12.86
CA GLN A 259 19.85 1.44 -11.87
C GLN A 259 20.16 -0.04 -12.07
N LYS A 260 19.19 -0.82 -12.49
CA LYS A 260 19.38 -2.24 -12.86
C LYS A 260 20.35 -2.40 -14.03
N ASP A 261 20.21 -1.57 -15.07
CA ASP A 261 21.09 -1.59 -16.23
C ASP A 261 22.51 -1.11 -15.86
N SER A 262 22.62 -0.10 -15.00
CA SER A 262 23.89 0.37 -14.44
C SER A 262 24.59 -0.74 -13.63
N ALA A 263 23.86 -1.46 -12.78
CA ALA A 263 24.40 -2.60 -12.04
C ALA A 263 24.86 -3.74 -12.98
N GLN A 264 24.15 -3.98 -14.09
CA GLN A 264 24.59 -4.94 -15.11
C GLN A 264 25.90 -4.49 -15.78
N HIS A 265 26.00 -3.21 -16.12
CA HIS A 265 27.23 -2.67 -16.70
C HIS A 265 28.45 -2.84 -15.78
N LEU A 266 28.28 -2.62 -14.46
CA LEU A 266 29.33 -2.86 -13.47
C LEU A 266 29.77 -4.34 -13.43
N LEU A 267 28.84 -5.29 -13.57
CA LEU A 267 29.19 -6.71 -13.68
C LEU A 267 30.03 -7.01 -14.94
N ASP A 268 29.68 -6.41 -16.07
CA ASP A 268 30.41 -6.59 -17.31
C ASP A 268 31.84 -6.02 -17.22
N ILE A 269 32.01 -4.84 -16.58
CA ILE A 269 33.33 -4.27 -16.28
C ILE A 269 34.15 -5.22 -15.40
N TYR A 270 33.54 -5.73 -14.31
CA TYR A 270 34.21 -6.67 -13.42
C TYR A 270 34.70 -7.91 -14.13
N LEU A 271 33.86 -8.56 -14.95
CA LEU A 271 34.21 -9.77 -15.68
C LEU A 271 35.33 -9.52 -16.70
N ASN A 272 35.32 -8.37 -17.37
CA ASN A 272 36.39 -7.98 -18.29
C ASN A 272 37.73 -7.67 -17.58
N ALA A 273 37.68 -7.14 -16.37
CA ALA A 273 38.89 -6.83 -15.59
C ALA A 273 39.49 -8.06 -14.88
N ALA A 274 38.68 -9.11 -14.65
CA ALA A 274 39.08 -10.37 -14.02
C ALA A 274 39.57 -11.42 -15.02
N SER A 275 39.42 -11.19 -16.36
CA SER A 275 39.87 -12.06 -17.45
C SER A 275 41.27 -11.68 -17.88
#